data_75838cc977f5b3eb7453765ba24e0df9
#
_entry.id   75838cc977f5b3eb7453765ba24e0df9
#
_cell.length_a   1.000
_cell.length_b   1.000
_cell.length_c   1.000
_cell.angle_alpha   90.00
_cell.angle_beta   90.00
_cell.angle_gamma   90.00
#
_symmetry.space_group_name_H-M   'P 1'
#
loop_
_entity.id
_entity.type
_entity.pdbx_description
1 polymer ?
#
loop_
_entity_poly.entity_id
_entity_poly.type
_entity_poly.pdbx_seq_one_letter_code
_entity_poly.pdbx_strand_id
1 'polypeptide(L)'
;MAQVIEIHDFSDPALDVYARATENQLVNRADPANALFIAESPLVIGRALDAGCVPVSFLMEPQHITGKGAEILGRCDPDLPVYTASLEVLTQLTGFHLTRGMLCAMRRPPLPSVAEVCAGARRIAVLENVMNPTNVGAIFRCAAALGMDAVLLTTEGSDPLYRRASRVSMGNVFLVPWTYLPEGDWTAALHDLGFTTAAMALREDSLRLDDPRLLSAERLAVVLGTEGDGLTDGTIAQCDHTVMIPMTHGVDSLYVAAAAAVAFYQLGLQCQ
;
A
#
# COMPACT_ATOMS: atom_id res chain seq x y z
N MET A 1 30.75 7.15 9.13
CA MET A 1 30.57 5.76 8.65
C MET A 1 29.43 5.19 9.47
N ALA A 2 28.50 4.45 8.87
CA ALA A 2 27.37 3.86 9.59
C ALA A 2 27.86 3.00 10.77
N GLN A 3 27.12 3.03 11.88
CA GLN A 3 27.43 2.21 13.06
C GLN A 3 27.05 0.75 12.77
N VAL A 4 28.00 -0.05 12.30
CA VAL A 4 27.80 -1.47 12.01
C VAL A 4 27.89 -2.30 13.27
N ILE A 5 26.85 -3.09 13.56
CA ILE A 5 26.73 -3.93 14.76
C ILE A 5 26.49 -5.38 14.27
N GLU A 6 27.43 -6.27 14.58
CA GLU A 6 27.30 -7.68 14.21
C GLU A 6 26.44 -8.44 15.23
N ILE A 7 25.44 -9.13 14.75
CA ILE A 7 24.51 -9.96 15.52
C ILE A 7 24.85 -11.43 15.29
N HIS A 8 25.12 -12.14 16.36
CA HIS A 8 25.50 -13.55 16.34
C HIS A 8 24.38 -14.49 16.82
N ASP A 9 23.37 -13.95 17.50
CA ASP A 9 22.27 -14.74 18.09
C ASP A 9 20.92 -14.21 17.60
N PHE A 10 20.09 -15.11 17.12
CA PHE A 10 18.73 -14.82 16.72
C PHE A 10 17.87 -14.23 17.85
N SER A 11 18.16 -14.56 19.10
CA SER A 11 17.44 -14.05 20.28
C SER A 11 17.77 -12.62 20.65
N ASP A 12 18.72 -11.96 19.97
CA ASP A 12 19.10 -10.56 20.26
C ASP A 12 17.87 -9.64 20.15
N PRO A 13 17.58 -8.84 21.22
CA PRO A 13 16.46 -7.90 21.23
C PRO A 13 16.49 -6.85 20.10
N ALA A 14 17.65 -6.52 19.57
CA ALA A 14 17.79 -5.63 18.42
C ALA A 14 17.06 -6.12 17.17
N LEU A 15 16.82 -7.44 17.10
CA LEU A 15 16.09 -8.08 16.01
C LEU A 15 14.57 -8.11 16.22
N ASP A 16 14.05 -7.73 17.37
CA ASP A 16 12.61 -7.85 17.70
C ASP A 16 11.72 -7.15 16.67
N VAL A 17 12.10 -5.97 16.25
CA VAL A 17 11.36 -5.18 15.27
C VAL A 17 11.24 -5.88 13.91
N TYR A 18 12.21 -6.71 13.56
CA TYR A 18 12.28 -7.43 12.29
C TYR A 18 11.71 -8.85 12.34
N ALA A 19 11.81 -9.51 13.51
CA ALA A 19 11.58 -10.93 13.67
C ALA A 19 10.34 -11.30 14.47
N ARG A 20 10.04 -10.53 15.50
CA ARG A 20 9.06 -10.89 16.54
C ARG A 20 7.86 -9.96 16.58
N ALA A 21 8.03 -8.70 16.18
CA ALA A 21 6.91 -7.75 16.11
C ALA A 21 5.97 -8.12 14.97
N THR A 22 4.69 -8.26 15.29
CA THR A 22 3.63 -8.41 14.27
C THR A 22 3.38 -7.07 13.59
N GLU A 23 2.79 -7.10 12.39
CA GLU A 23 2.42 -5.87 11.66
C GLU A 23 1.53 -4.95 12.51
N ASN A 24 0.58 -5.50 13.27
CA ASN A 24 -0.28 -4.71 14.16
C ASN A 24 0.48 -4.07 15.33
N GLN A 25 1.51 -4.75 15.86
CA GLN A 25 2.38 -4.17 16.89
C GLN A 25 3.25 -3.05 16.31
N LEU A 26 3.70 -3.18 15.07
CA LEU A 26 4.46 -2.12 14.38
C LEU A 26 3.58 -0.90 14.08
N VAL A 27 2.34 -1.10 13.62
CA VAL A 27 1.37 -0.01 13.40
C VAL A 27 1.10 0.80 14.67
N ASN A 28 1.13 0.14 15.83
CA ASN A 28 1.04 0.77 17.16
C ASN A 28 -0.04 1.88 17.26
N ARG A 29 -1.28 1.51 16.96
CA ARG A 29 -2.40 2.49 16.94
C ARG A 29 -2.61 3.22 18.27
N ALA A 30 -2.18 2.61 19.39
CA ALA A 30 -2.26 3.22 20.71
C ALA A 30 -1.23 4.34 20.93
N ASP A 31 -0.07 4.27 20.26
CA ASP A 31 1.00 5.27 20.32
C ASP A 31 1.56 5.51 18.91
N PRO A 32 0.84 6.28 18.06
CA PRO A 32 1.24 6.52 16.67
C PRO A 32 2.59 7.22 16.53
N ALA A 33 3.05 7.96 17.54
CA ALA A 33 4.35 8.63 17.52
C ALA A 33 5.52 7.63 17.48
N ASN A 34 5.32 6.43 18.03
CA ASN A 34 6.27 5.32 18.00
C ASN A 34 5.94 4.22 17.00
N ALA A 35 4.96 4.44 16.13
CA ALA A 35 4.58 3.51 15.09
C ALA A 35 5.70 3.33 14.06
N LEU A 36 5.91 2.08 13.63
CA LEU A 36 6.95 1.69 12.68
C LEU A 36 6.36 0.91 11.50
N PHE A 37 7.16 0.74 10.48
CA PHE A 37 6.95 -0.24 9.41
C PHE A 37 8.30 -0.76 8.92
N ILE A 38 8.29 -1.92 8.26
CA ILE A 38 9.49 -2.53 7.69
C ILE A 38 9.49 -2.36 6.18
N ALA A 39 10.43 -1.58 5.67
CA ALA A 39 10.74 -1.49 4.25
C ALA A 39 11.73 -2.60 3.85
N GLU A 40 11.41 -3.34 2.78
CA GLU A 40 12.25 -4.44 2.29
C GLU A 40 12.77 -4.14 0.88
N SER A 41 14.03 -4.18 0.68
CA SER A 41 14.84 -3.95 -0.52
C SER A 41 15.29 -2.50 -0.71
N PRO A 42 16.45 -2.30 -1.38
CA PRO A 42 16.97 -0.95 -1.66
C PRO A 42 15.96 -0.05 -2.40
N LEU A 43 15.19 -0.62 -3.34
CA LEU A 43 14.21 0.15 -4.10
C LEU A 43 13.08 0.68 -3.23
N VAL A 44 12.50 -0.18 -2.37
CA VAL A 44 11.39 0.21 -1.47
C VAL A 44 11.88 1.22 -0.43
N ILE A 45 13.06 0.97 0.15
CA ILE A 45 13.69 1.88 1.13
C ILE A 45 14.00 3.23 0.48
N GLY A 46 14.57 3.23 -0.73
CA GLY A 46 14.86 4.46 -1.48
C GLY A 46 13.61 5.30 -1.70
N ARG A 47 12.50 4.69 -2.13
CA ARG A 47 11.21 5.38 -2.32
C ARG A 47 10.61 5.89 -1.01
N ALA A 48 10.76 5.15 0.08
CA ALA A 48 10.34 5.61 1.39
C ALA A 48 11.14 6.84 1.85
N LEU A 49 12.47 6.83 1.65
CA LEU A 49 13.34 7.98 1.92
C LEU A 49 12.97 9.19 1.06
N ASP A 50 12.67 8.98 -0.24
CA ASP A 50 12.23 10.04 -1.15
C ASP A 50 10.91 10.67 -0.70
N ALA A 51 10.03 9.86 -0.08
CA ALA A 51 8.77 10.31 0.53
C ALA A 51 8.95 10.93 1.93
N GLY A 52 10.19 11.08 2.42
CA GLY A 52 10.47 11.69 3.72
C GLY A 52 10.31 10.77 4.93
N CYS A 53 10.17 9.45 4.74
CA CYS A 53 10.13 8.51 5.85
C CYS A 53 11.49 8.45 6.57
N VAL A 54 11.45 8.40 7.90
CA VAL A 54 12.64 8.46 8.74
C VAL A 54 13.09 7.05 9.14
N PRO A 55 14.30 6.61 8.75
CA PRO A 55 14.84 5.33 9.16
C PRO A 55 15.20 5.33 10.65
N VAL A 56 15.06 4.16 11.28
CA VAL A 56 15.40 3.92 12.70
C VAL A 56 16.57 2.96 12.81
N SER A 57 16.59 1.92 12.01
CA SER A 57 17.68 0.95 11.95
C SER A 57 17.65 0.17 10.65
N PHE A 58 18.74 -0.50 10.32
CA PHE A 58 18.85 -1.40 9.18
C PHE A 58 19.23 -2.81 9.63
N LEU A 59 18.82 -3.80 8.83
CA LEU A 59 19.26 -5.18 8.96
C LEU A 59 19.61 -5.74 7.59
N MET A 60 20.84 -6.23 7.42
CA MET A 60 21.30 -6.76 6.13
C MET A 60 22.49 -7.71 6.29
N GLU A 61 22.77 -8.49 5.26
CA GLU A 61 24.02 -9.23 5.20
C GLU A 61 25.23 -8.30 5.00
N PRO A 62 26.42 -8.68 5.49
CA PRO A 62 27.64 -7.84 5.39
C PRO A 62 27.96 -7.38 3.96
N GLN A 63 27.74 -8.24 2.97
CA GLN A 63 28.01 -7.95 1.55
C GLN A 63 27.18 -6.80 0.98
N HIS A 64 26.02 -6.48 1.59
CA HIS A 64 25.16 -5.40 1.13
C HIS A 64 25.58 -4.03 1.67
N ILE A 65 26.40 -3.98 2.74
CA ILE A 65 26.88 -2.72 3.34
C ILE A 65 27.72 -1.93 2.35
N THR A 66 28.62 -2.60 1.63
CA THR A 66 29.48 -2.00 0.60
C THR A 66 28.95 -2.14 -0.82
N GLY A 67 27.85 -2.89 -1.00
CA GLY A 67 27.19 -3.15 -2.26
C GLY A 67 25.99 -2.22 -2.50
N LYS A 68 24.86 -2.83 -2.85
CA LYS A 68 23.61 -2.10 -3.17
C LYS A 68 23.05 -1.26 -2.02
N GLY A 69 23.42 -1.57 -0.78
CA GLY A 69 23.00 -0.81 0.40
C GLY A 69 23.82 0.45 0.64
N ALA A 70 25.03 0.55 0.09
CA ALA A 70 25.95 1.68 0.35
C ALA A 70 25.33 3.04 -0.06
N GLU A 71 24.64 3.10 -1.18
CA GLU A 71 23.95 4.31 -1.64
C GLU A 71 22.83 4.72 -0.69
N ILE A 72 22.02 3.75 -0.23
CA ILE A 72 20.94 3.99 0.73
C ILE A 72 21.51 4.48 2.07
N LEU A 73 22.54 3.79 2.59
CA LEU A 73 23.20 4.17 3.86
C LEU A 73 23.83 5.56 3.78
N GLY A 74 24.40 5.93 2.62
CA GLY A 74 24.97 7.25 2.38
C GLY A 74 23.95 8.41 2.43
N ARG A 75 22.66 8.10 2.33
CA ARG A 75 21.55 9.08 2.43
C ARG A 75 21.01 9.24 3.86
N CYS A 76 21.45 8.40 4.78
CA CYS A 76 20.94 8.32 6.14
C CYS A 76 21.94 8.88 7.15
N ASP A 77 21.46 9.12 8.38
CA ASP A 77 22.29 9.52 9.48
C ASP A 77 23.38 8.46 9.73
N PRO A 78 24.67 8.85 9.80
CA PRO A 78 25.77 7.92 10.04
C PRO A 78 25.73 7.24 11.43
N ASP A 79 24.97 7.77 12.39
CA ASP A 79 24.84 7.21 13.73
C ASP A 79 23.71 6.16 13.82
N LEU A 80 22.94 5.94 12.73
CA LEU A 80 21.91 4.91 12.71
C LEU A 80 22.53 3.51 12.81
N PRO A 81 21.95 2.62 13.66
CA PRO A 81 22.44 1.26 13.78
C PRO A 81 22.18 0.46 12.50
N VAL A 82 23.22 -0.17 12.00
CA VAL A 82 23.17 -1.11 10.87
C VAL A 82 23.51 -2.48 11.43
N TYR A 83 22.47 -3.25 11.74
CA TYR A 83 22.64 -4.62 12.19
C TYR A 83 23.03 -5.50 11.00
N THR A 84 24.03 -6.34 11.23
CA THR A 84 24.47 -7.33 10.24
C THR A 84 24.54 -8.70 10.87
N ALA A 85 24.18 -9.72 10.13
CA ALA A 85 24.21 -11.10 10.56
C ALA A 85 24.53 -12.03 9.39
N SER A 86 24.99 -13.24 9.69
CA SER A 86 25.18 -14.27 8.68
C SER A 86 23.85 -14.64 8.00
N LEU A 87 23.92 -15.16 6.78
CA LEU A 87 22.74 -15.62 6.05
C LEU A 87 21.94 -16.68 6.85
N GLU A 88 22.64 -17.50 7.64
CA GLU A 88 22.02 -18.52 8.49
C GLU A 88 21.12 -17.87 9.55
N VAL A 89 21.62 -16.88 10.28
CA VAL A 89 20.86 -16.11 11.29
C VAL A 89 19.69 -15.39 10.61
N LEU A 90 19.92 -14.74 9.48
CA LEU A 90 18.88 -14.01 8.76
C LEU A 90 17.79 -14.92 8.18
N THR A 91 18.14 -16.15 7.79
CA THR A 91 17.16 -17.13 7.30
C THR A 91 16.26 -17.65 8.42
N GLN A 92 16.80 -17.84 9.63
CA GLN A 92 16.01 -18.17 10.82
C GLN A 92 15.00 -17.06 11.14
N LEU A 93 15.40 -15.81 10.95
CA LEU A 93 14.62 -14.61 11.20
C LEU A 93 13.38 -14.46 10.32
N THR A 94 13.52 -14.78 9.04
CA THR A 94 12.49 -14.52 8.03
C THR A 94 11.73 -15.77 7.61
N GLY A 95 12.17 -16.96 8.03
CA GLY A 95 11.67 -18.24 7.55
C GLY A 95 11.97 -18.52 6.06
N PHE A 96 12.65 -17.59 5.38
CA PHE A 96 13.10 -17.72 3.99
C PHE A 96 14.31 -16.83 3.74
N HIS A 97 15.08 -17.09 2.70
CA HIS A 97 16.21 -16.25 2.32
C HIS A 97 15.78 -14.80 2.12
N LEU A 98 16.52 -13.85 2.70
CA LEU A 98 16.39 -12.42 2.42
C LEU A 98 16.80 -12.15 0.96
N THR A 99 15.95 -12.56 0.02
CA THR A 99 16.26 -12.53 -1.43
C THR A 99 16.52 -11.13 -1.98
N ARG A 100 16.22 -10.07 -1.21
CA ARG A 100 16.34 -8.67 -1.64
C ARG A 100 17.33 -7.84 -0.82
N GLY A 101 18.10 -8.47 0.05
CA GLY A 101 19.37 -7.96 0.57
C GLY A 101 19.32 -7.07 1.79
N MET A 102 18.27 -6.28 2.05
CA MET A 102 18.20 -5.40 3.22
C MET A 102 16.79 -5.12 3.69
N LEU A 103 16.66 -4.92 5.00
CA LEU A 103 15.49 -4.42 5.69
C LEU A 103 15.81 -3.09 6.35
N CYS A 104 14.82 -2.21 6.46
CA CYS A 104 14.90 -0.98 7.22
C CYS A 104 13.64 -0.83 8.07
N ALA A 105 13.80 -0.67 9.38
CA ALA A 105 12.73 -0.21 10.26
C ALA A 105 12.63 1.31 10.12
N MET A 106 11.45 1.81 9.81
CA MET A 106 11.20 3.23 9.57
C MET A 106 10.02 3.72 10.40
N ARG A 107 10.04 4.98 10.82
CA ARG A 107 8.89 5.61 11.45
C ARG A 107 7.76 5.78 10.44
N ARG A 108 6.54 5.51 10.90
CA ARG A 108 5.35 5.79 10.08
C ARG A 108 5.14 7.30 9.99
N PRO A 109 4.95 7.84 8.78
CA PRO A 109 4.57 9.24 8.64
C PRO A 109 3.15 9.46 9.16
N PRO A 110 2.81 10.65 9.67
CA PRO A 110 1.43 11.02 9.91
C PRO A 110 0.65 10.97 8.60
N LEU A 111 -0.57 10.43 8.64
CA LEU A 111 -1.42 10.38 7.45
C LEU A 111 -2.13 11.73 7.26
N PRO A 112 -2.21 12.22 6.02
CA PRO A 112 -3.00 13.40 5.69
C PRO A 112 -4.49 13.12 5.82
N SER A 113 -5.30 14.14 5.94
CA SER A 113 -6.76 14.04 5.89
C SER A 113 -7.26 13.62 4.51
N VAL A 114 -8.49 13.10 4.43
CA VAL A 114 -9.13 12.76 3.14
C VAL A 114 -9.19 13.98 2.23
N ALA A 115 -9.50 15.16 2.77
CA ALA A 115 -9.57 16.41 2.02
C ALA A 115 -8.20 16.79 1.40
N GLU A 116 -7.11 16.63 2.16
CA GLU A 116 -5.76 16.89 1.67
C GLU A 116 -5.35 15.89 0.58
N VAL A 117 -5.62 14.59 0.77
CA VAL A 117 -5.31 13.55 -0.23
C VAL A 117 -6.12 13.77 -1.52
N CYS A 118 -7.37 14.21 -1.39
CA CYS A 118 -8.26 14.46 -2.52
C CYS A 118 -8.11 15.86 -3.14
N ALA A 119 -7.26 16.73 -2.60
CA ALA A 119 -7.06 18.06 -3.15
C ALA A 119 -6.52 17.99 -4.59
N GLY A 120 -7.32 18.47 -5.56
CA GLY A 120 -6.98 18.42 -6.99
C GLY A 120 -7.09 17.03 -7.64
N ALA A 121 -7.38 15.97 -6.88
CA ALA A 121 -7.54 14.62 -7.42
C ALA A 121 -8.80 14.53 -8.30
N ARG A 122 -8.68 13.86 -9.44
CA ARG A 122 -9.77 13.60 -10.39
C ARG A 122 -10.15 12.13 -10.47
N ARG A 123 -9.22 11.25 -10.24
CA ARG A 123 -9.39 9.78 -10.29
C ARG A 123 -8.83 9.17 -9.04
N ILE A 124 -9.68 8.60 -8.20
CA ILE A 124 -9.25 7.95 -6.96
C ILE A 124 -9.76 6.51 -6.89
N ALA A 125 -9.01 5.67 -6.19
CA ALA A 125 -9.46 4.33 -5.83
C ALA A 125 -9.89 4.29 -4.37
N VAL A 126 -10.94 3.55 -4.07
CA VAL A 126 -11.38 3.25 -2.70
C VAL A 126 -11.29 1.74 -2.50
N LEU A 127 -10.61 1.32 -1.44
CA LEU A 127 -10.44 -0.08 -1.08
C LEU A 127 -11.29 -0.38 0.16
N GLU A 128 -12.45 -1.03 -0.03
CA GLU A 128 -13.30 -1.46 1.06
C GLU A 128 -12.88 -2.86 1.53
N ASN A 129 -12.32 -2.93 2.73
CA ASN A 129 -11.99 -4.18 3.43
C ASN A 129 -11.11 -5.15 2.62
N VAL A 130 -10.20 -4.66 1.80
CA VAL A 130 -9.25 -5.52 1.08
C VAL A 130 -8.25 -6.11 2.08
N MET A 131 -8.47 -7.38 2.44
CA MET A 131 -7.78 -8.03 3.56
C MET A 131 -6.40 -8.58 3.20
N ASN A 132 -6.15 -8.90 1.94
CA ASN A 132 -4.87 -9.48 1.52
C ASN A 132 -3.85 -8.37 1.21
N PRO A 133 -2.74 -8.26 1.98
CA PRO A 133 -1.73 -7.23 1.74
C PRO A 133 -1.05 -7.37 0.36
N THR A 134 -1.07 -8.56 -0.24
CA THR A 134 -0.60 -8.74 -1.62
C THR A 134 -1.48 -7.98 -2.61
N ASN A 135 -2.80 -8.04 -2.43
CA ASN A 135 -3.74 -7.34 -3.30
C ASN A 135 -3.67 -5.83 -3.09
N VAL A 136 -3.57 -5.36 -1.84
CA VAL A 136 -3.34 -3.93 -1.57
C VAL A 136 -2.08 -3.44 -2.30
N GLY A 137 -0.96 -4.14 -2.14
CA GLY A 137 0.29 -3.77 -2.83
C GLY A 137 0.18 -3.79 -4.35
N ALA A 138 -0.51 -4.78 -4.92
CA ALA A 138 -0.74 -4.86 -6.37
C ALA A 138 -1.64 -3.73 -6.88
N ILE A 139 -2.69 -3.37 -6.13
CA ILE A 139 -3.57 -2.25 -6.46
C ILE A 139 -2.80 -0.93 -6.43
N PHE A 140 -1.98 -0.66 -5.41
CA PHE A 140 -1.12 0.53 -5.38
C PHE A 140 -0.17 0.60 -6.58
N ARG A 141 0.37 -0.54 -7.01
CA ARG A 141 1.22 -0.59 -8.20
C ARG A 141 0.43 -0.26 -9.47
N CYS A 142 -0.79 -0.77 -9.60
CA CYS A 142 -1.68 -0.43 -10.71
C CYS A 142 -2.10 1.04 -10.66
N ALA A 143 -2.46 1.56 -9.49
CA ALA A 143 -2.84 2.95 -9.30
C ALA A 143 -1.73 3.91 -9.75
N ALA A 144 -0.48 3.68 -9.30
CA ALA A 144 0.67 4.48 -9.72
C ALA A 144 0.94 4.40 -11.23
N ALA A 145 0.74 3.23 -11.84
CA ALA A 145 1.05 3.02 -13.25
C ALA A 145 -0.04 3.53 -14.21
N LEU A 146 -1.28 3.60 -13.75
CA LEU A 146 -2.47 3.79 -14.60
C LEU A 146 -3.23 5.10 -14.28
N GLY A 147 -2.56 6.07 -13.67
CA GLY A 147 -3.05 7.43 -13.54
C GLY A 147 -4.18 7.62 -12.51
N MET A 148 -4.13 6.88 -11.39
CA MET A 148 -4.93 7.21 -10.22
C MET A 148 -4.19 8.23 -9.37
N ASP A 149 -4.89 9.29 -8.98
CA ASP A 149 -4.31 10.41 -8.22
C ASP A 149 -4.16 10.08 -6.73
N ALA A 150 -5.04 9.21 -6.19
CA ALA A 150 -5.03 8.84 -4.79
C ALA A 150 -5.68 7.46 -4.55
N VAL A 151 -5.39 6.89 -3.37
CA VAL A 151 -6.03 5.67 -2.86
C VAL A 151 -6.56 5.94 -1.46
N LEU A 152 -7.83 5.65 -1.23
CA LEU A 152 -8.46 5.70 0.08
C LEU A 152 -8.80 4.28 0.55
N LEU A 153 -8.72 4.04 1.85
CA LEU A 153 -8.96 2.70 2.41
C LEU A 153 -9.93 2.78 3.61
N THR A 154 -10.75 1.75 3.78
CA THR A 154 -11.42 1.54 5.07
C THR A 154 -10.44 0.97 6.10
N THR A 155 -10.74 1.14 7.38
CA THR A 155 -9.81 0.81 8.49
C THR A 155 -9.67 -0.69 8.76
N GLU A 156 -10.61 -1.52 8.29
CA GLU A 156 -10.62 -2.97 8.49
C GLU A 156 -9.70 -3.73 7.54
N GLY A 157 -9.33 -3.13 6.40
CA GLY A 157 -8.45 -3.73 5.41
C GLY A 157 -6.99 -3.82 5.84
N SER A 158 -6.16 -4.44 5.00
CA SER A 158 -4.71 -4.46 5.19
C SER A 158 -4.09 -3.08 4.97
N ASP A 159 -3.17 -2.74 5.85
CA ASP A 159 -2.43 -1.48 5.77
C ASP A 159 -1.43 -1.47 4.60
N PRO A 160 -1.35 -0.38 3.81
CA PRO A 160 -0.43 -0.27 2.68
C PRO A 160 1.05 -0.35 3.07
N LEU A 161 1.42 0.00 4.31
CA LEU A 161 2.79 -0.08 4.81
C LEU A 161 3.12 -1.42 5.46
N TYR A 162 2.20 -2.40 5.48
CA TYR A 162 2.59 -3.76 5.82
C TYR A 162 3.73 -4.20 4.91
N ARG A 163 4.72 -4.86 5.47
CA ARG A 163 5.93 -5.30 4.75
C ARG A 163 5.62 -5.97 3.42
N ARG A 164 4.60 -6.85 3.41
CA ARG A 164 4.18 -7.53 2.19
C ARG A 164 3.55 -6.58 1.16
N ALA A 165 2.70 -5.66 1.58
CA ALA A 165 2.03 -4.71 0.68
C ALA A 165 3.07 -3.75 0.06
N SER A 166 3.91 -3.12 0.86
CA SER A 166 4.95 -2.21 0.40
C SER A 166 5.93 -2.90 -0.56
N ARG A 167 6.29 -4.17 -0.28
CA ARG A 167 7.15 -4.98 -1.14
C ARG A 167 6.50 -5.34 -2.48
N VAL A 168 5.25 -5.80 -2.48
CA VAL A 168 4.51 -6.16 -3.70
C VAL A 168 4.26 -4.94 -4.57
N SER A 169 3.95 -3.81 -3.96
CA SER A 169 3.84 -2.54 -4.67
C SER A 169 5.17 -2.05 -5.25
N MET A 170 6.30 -2.67 -4.88
CA MET A 170 7.65 -2.19 -5.16
C MET A 170 7.90 -0.76 -4.62
N GLY A 171 7.24 -0.39 -3.53
CA GLY A 171 7.30 0.95 -2.93
C GLY A 171 6.39 1.98 -3.61
N ASN A 172 5.49 1.59 -4.53
CA ASN A 172 4.56 2.53 -5.14
C ASN A 172 3.53 3.09 -4.13
N VAL A 173 3.39 2.48 -2.96
CA VAL A 173 2.65 3.05 -1.82
C VAL A 173 3.19 4.41 -1.36
N PHE A 174 4.44 4.76 -1.70
CA PHE A 174 5.05 6.06 -1.42
C PHE A 174 4.92 7.06 -2.59
N LEU A 175 4.43 6.64 -3.74
CA LEU A 175 4.27 7.48 -4.92
C LEU A 175 2.84 8.00 -5.11
N VAL A 176 1.85 7.24 -4.60
CA VAL A 176 0.44 7.60 -4.70
C VAL A 176 -0.03 8.05 -3.31
N PRO A 177 -0.54 9.28 -3.15
CA PRO A 177 -1.13 9.74 -1.89
C PRO A 177 -2.24 8.81 -1.41
N TRP A 178 -2.29 8.55 -0.10
CA TRP A 178 -3.33 7.70 0.47
C TRP A 178 -3.62 8.04 1.93
N THR A 179 -4.82 7.70 2.37
CA THR A 179 -5.22 7.78 3.78
C THR A 179 -6.41 6.85 4.05
N TYR A 180 -6.80 6.75 5.31
CA TYR A 180 -8.01 6.04 5.69
C TYR A 180 -9.23 6.96 5.59
N LEU A 181 -10.33 6.35 5.17
CA LEU A 181 -11.67 6.95 5.22
C LEU A 181 -12.15 7.05 6.67
N PRO A 182 -13.00 8.03 6.99
CA PRO A 182 -13.65 8.09 8.29
C PRO A 182 -14.58 6.88 8.49
N GLU A 183 -14.79 6.50 9.74
CA GLU A 183 -15.80 5.51 10.07
C GLU A 183 -17.21 6.02 9.74
N GLY A 184 -18.11 5.13 9.41
CA GLY A 184 -19.49 5.44 9.07
C GLY A 184 -19.72 5.70 7.59
N ASP A 185 -20.52 6.71 7.25
CA ASP A 185 -20.89 7.04 5.87
C ASP A 185 -19.76 7.81 5.15
N TRP A 186 -18.77 7.08 4.69
CA TRP A 186 -17.66 7.66 3.94
C TRP A 186 -18.04 8.02 2.49
N THR A 187 -19.12 7.44 1.93
CA THR A 187 -19.59 7.78 0.59
C THR A 187 -20.11 9.22 0.55
N ALA A 188 -20.85 9.64 1.56
CA ALA A 188 -21.27 11.03 1.71
C ALA A 188 -20.06 12.00 1.72
N ALA A 189 -18.98 11.66 2.43
CA ALA A 189 -17.77 12.48 2.45
C ALA A 189 -17.12 12.61 1.07
N LEU A 190 -17.20 11.60 0.21
CA LEU A 190 -16.71 11.67 -1.17
C LEU A 190 -17.62 12.50 -2.07
N HIS A 191 -18.94 12.40 -1.90
CA HIS A 191 -19.91 13.24 -2.59
C HIS A 191 -19.72 14.72 -2.24
N ASP A 192 -19.50 15.04 -0.98
CA ASP A 192 -19.21 16.42 -0.52
C ASP A 192 -17.93 16.98 -1.16
N LEU A 193 -16.96 16.11 -1.49
CA LEU A 193 -15.76 16.45 -2.25
C LEU A 193 -15.97 16.49 -3.77
N GLY A 194 -17.20 16.23 -4.24
CA GLY A 194 -17.58 16.28 -5.65
C GLY A 194 -17.21 15.06 -6.47
N PHE A 195 -16.94 13.91 -5.83
CA PHE A 195 -16.70 12.67 -6.57
C PHE A 195 -18.00 11.97 -6.93
N THR A 196 -18.10 11.53 -8.17
CA THR A 196 -19.02 10.46 -8.58
C THR A 196 -18.42 9.13 -8.11
N THR A 197 -19.22 8.29 -7.47
CA THR A 197 -18.79 7.00 -6.91
C THR A 197 -19.22 5.84 -7.80
N ALA A 198 -18.30 4.94 -8.12
CA ALA A 198 -18.51 3.78 -9.00
C ALA A 198 -18.12 2.48 -8.29
N ALA A 199 -19.13 1.75 -7.79
CA ALA A 199 -18.96 0.48 -7.10
C ALA A 199 -18.68 -0.66 -8.11
N MET A 200 -17.50 -1.29 -8.00
CA MET A 200 -17.16 -2.44 -8.83
C MET A 200 -17.90 -3.69 -8.32
N ALA A 201 -19.07 -3.96 -8.89
CA ALA A 201 -19.91 -5.09 -8.53
C ALA A 201 -20.74 -5.58 -9.73
N LEU A 202 -21.05 -6.88 -9.75
CA LEU A 202 -21.89 -7.49 -10.77
C LEU A 202 -23.35 -7.45 -10.34
N ARG A 203 -24.13 -6.54 -10.93
CA ARG A 203 -25.58 -6.41 -10.76
C ARG A 203 -26.25 -6.35 -12.14
N GLU A 204 -27.56 -6.57 -12.20
CA GLU A 204 -28.32 -6.54 -13.48
C GLU A 204 -28.27 -5.16 -14.15
N ASP A 205 -28.22 -4.09 -13.38
CA ASP A 205 -28.19 -2.70 -13.81
C ASP A 205 -26.78 -2.09 -13.87
N SER A 206 -25.74 -2.89 -13.69
CA SER A 206 -24.36 -2.40 -13.69
C SER A 206 -23.96 -1.82 -15.04
N LEU A 207 -23.34 -0.64 -14.99
CA LEU A 207 -22.74 -0.01 -16.15
C LEU A 207 -21.49 -0.77 -16.59
N ARG A 208 -21.19 -0.71 -17.87
CA ARG A 208 -19.91 -1.18 -18.38
C ARG A 208 -18.83 -0.12 -18.10
N LEU A 209 -17.58 -0.54 -17.92
CA LEU A 209 -16.45 0.37 -17.70
C LEU A 209 -16.25 1.43 -18.80
N ASP A 210 -16.72 1.18 -20.02
CA ASP A 210 -16.65 2.08 -21.17
C ASP A 210 -17.88 3.02 -21.28
N ASP A 211 -18.75 3.04 -20.28
CA ASP A 211 -19.94 3.92 -20.27
C ASP A 211 -19.53 5.40 -20.23
N PRO A 212 -20.11 6.24 -21.14
CA PRO A 212 -19.79 7.66 -21.20
C PRO A 212 -19.99 8.43 -19.89
N ARG A 213 -20.91 8.00 -19.02
CA ARG A 213 -21.15 8.64 -17.70
C ARG A 213 -19.92 8.56 -16.80
N LEU A 214 -19.21 7.43 -16.84
CA LEU A 214 -17.97 7.24 -16.06
C LEU A 214 -16.82 8.02 -16.68
N LEU A 215 -16.69 7.94 -18.00
CA LEU A 215 -15.58 8.58 -18.73
C LEU A 215 -15.66 10.12 -18.66
N SER A 216 -16.88 10.69 -18.67
CA SER A 216 -17.11 12.13 -18.61
C SER A 216 -17.17 12.71 -17.20
N ALA A 217 -17.18 11.86 -16.15
CA ALA A 217 -17.16 12.34 -14.78
C ALA A 217 -15.92 13.21 -14.53
N GLU A 218 -16.12 14.41 -14.03
CA GLU A 218 -15.02 15.33 -13.70
C GLU A 218 -14.13 14.71 -12.62
N ARG A 219 -14.75 14.18 -11.57
CA ARG A 219 -14.10 13.49 -10.46
C ARG A 219 -14.76 12.12 -10.27
N LEU A 220 -13.97 11.05 -10.27
CA LEU A 220 -14.47 9.68 -10.17
C LEU A 220 -13.72 8.90 -9.09
N ALA A 221 -14.47 8.27 -8.20
CA ALA A 221 -13.99 7.31 -7.21
C ALA A 221 -14.38 5.89 -7.62
N VAL A 222 -13.39 5.05 -7.91
CA VAL A 222 -13.58 3.63 -8.23
C VAL A 222 -13.49 2.82 -6.95
N VAL A 223 -14.60 2.19 -6.55
CA VAL A 223 -14.71 1.46 -5.28
C VAL A 223 -14.53 -0.04 -5.52
N LEU A 224 -13.56 -0.62 -4.84
CA LEU A 224 -13.16 -2.03 -4.94
C LEU A 224 -13.39 -2.72 -3.59
N GLY A 225 -14.07 -3.85 -3.60
CA GLY A 225 -14.39 -4.63 -2.40
C GLY A 225 -13.37 -5.70 -2.05
N THR A 226 -13.62 -6.37 -0.93
CA THR A 226 -12.82 -7.49 -0.45
C THR A 226 -12.90 -8.71 -1.36
N GLU A 227 -11.97 -9.64 -1.17
CA GLU A 227 -11.94 -10.92 -1.88
C GLU A 227 -13.07 -11.83 -1.37
N GLY A 228 -13.81 -12.43 -2.28
CA GLY A 228 -14.92 -13.34 -2.01
C GLY A 228 -16.25 -12.63 -1.95
N ASP A 229 -16.52 -11.87 -0.91
CA ASP A 229 -17.82 -11.22 -0.68
C ASP A 229 -18.03 -9.94 -1.50
N GLY A 230 -16.94 -9.33 -1.99
CA GLY A 230 -16.99 -8.08 -2.75
C GLY A 230 -17.33 -6.87 -1.87
N LEU A 231 -18.09 -5.93 -2.43
CA LEU A 231 -18.60 -4.75 -1.73
C LEU A 231 -19.86 -5.09 -0.93
N THR A 232 -20.06 -4.40 0.20
CA THR A 232 -21.30 -4.56 0.96
C THR A 232 -22.49 -4.01 0.18
N ASP A 233 -23.70 -4.59 0.41
CA ASP A 233 -24.93 -4.07 -0.20
C ASP A 233 -25.19 -2.61 0.18
N GLY A 234 -24.78 -2.23 1.40
CA GLY A 234 -24.87 -0.85 1.88
C GLY A 234 -24.00 0.09 1.05
N THR A 235 -22.76 -0.26 0.80
CA THR A 235 -21.84 0.52 -0.04
C THR A 235 -22.36 0.62 -1.48
N ILE A 236 -22.83 -0.50 -2.05
CA ILE A 236 -23.38 -0.50 -3.41
C ILE A 236 -24.58 0.43 -3.52
N ALA A 237 -25.48 0.41 -2.52
CA ALA A 237 -26.67 1.25 -2.51
C ALA A 237 -26.38 2.74 -2.33
N GLN A 238 -25.26 3.10 -1.72
CA GLN A 238 -24.83 4.48 -1.50
C GLN A 238 -24.02 5.07 -2.66
N CYS A 239 -23.44 4.23 -3.53
CA CYS A 239 -22.70 4.68 -4.69
C CYS A 239 -23.62 5.15 -5.81
N ASP A 240 -23.19 6.15 -6.61
CA ASP A 240 -23.95 6.68 -7.75
C ASP A 240 -24.14 5.65 -8.85
N HIS A 241 -23.16 4.78 -9.07
CA HIS A 241 -23.19 3.78 -10.12
C HIS A 241 -22.62 2.45 -9.62
N THR A 242 -23.24 1.37 -10.08
CA THR A 242 -22.64 0.03 -10.06
C THR A 242 -21.97 -0.22 -11.41
N VAL A 243 -20.77 -0.78 -11.40
CA VAL A 243 -19.95 -0.93 -12.61
C VAL A 243 -19.40 -2.33 -12.71
N MET A 244 -19.43 -2.91 -13.90
CA MET A 244 -18.93 -4.26 -14.16
C MET A 244 -17.89 -4.30 -15.27
N ILE A 245 -16.99 -5.26 -15.17
CA ILE A 245 -16.15 -5.73 -16.28
C ILE A 245 -16.93 -6.83 -17.00
N PRO A 246 -17.27 -6.67 -18.29
CA PRO A 246 -17.95 -7.74 -19.05
C PRO A 246 -17.06 -8.98 -19.13
N MET A 247 -17.60 -10.12 -18.71
CA MET A 247 -16.89 -11.40 -18.70
C MET A 247 -17.60 -12.43 -19.59
N THR A 248 -16.89 -13.49 -19.95
CA THR A 248 -17.37 -14.58 -20.82
C THR A 248 -17.25 -15.92 -20.11
N HIS A 249 -17.78 -16.97 -20.72
CA HIS A 249 -17.69 -18.36 -20.24
C HIS A 249 -18.28 -18.62 -18.84
N GLY A 250 -19.23 -17.78 -18.39
CA GLY A 250 -19.84 -17.93 -17.07
C GLY A 250 -18.93 -17.55 -15.89
N VAL A 251 -17.82 -16.88 -16.16
CA VAL A 251 -16.97 -16.27 -15.10
C VAL A 251 -17.68 -15.03 -14.59
N ASP A 252 -17.81 -14.90 -13.27
CA ASP A 252 -18.53 -13.82 -12.59
C ASP A 252 -17.61 -12.81 -11.89
N SER A 253 -16.35 -13.15 -11.68
CA SER A 253 -15.41 -12.29 -10.95
C SER A 253 -13.97 -12.44 -11.42
N LEU A 254 -13.17 -11.41 -11.16
CA LEU A 254 -11.71 -11.39 -11.24
C LEU A 254 -11.12 -11.16 -9.85
N TYR A 255 -9.89 -11.60 -9.63
CA TYR A 255 -9.15 -11.15 -8.45
C TYR A 255 -9.16 -9.63 -8.38
N VAL A 256 -9.35 -9.06 -7.17
CA VAL A 256 -9.54 -7.61 -7.00
C VAL A 256 -8.39 -6.78 -7.59
N ALA A 257 -7.15 -7.25 -7.52
CA ALA A 257 -6.01 -6.56 -8.15
C ALA A 257 -6.07 -6.57 -9.69
N ALA A 258 -6.61 -7.64 -10.30
CA ALA A 258 -6.82 -7.71 -11.75
C ALA A 258 -8.00 -6.81 -12.17
N ALA A 259 -9.09 -6.82 -11.42
CA ALA A 259 -10.22 -5.93 -11.62
C ALA A 259 -9.78 -4.45 -11.51
N ALA A 260 -8.96 -4.12 -10.52
CA ALA A 260 -8.37 -2.79 -10.36
C ALA A 260 -7.54 -2.38 -11.57
N ALA A 261 -6.67 -3.27 -12.09
CA ALA A 261 -5.84 -2.96 -13.25
C ALA A 261 -6.70 -2.64 -14.50
N VAL A 262 -7.76 -3.42 -14.75
CA VAL A 262 -8.67 -3.19 -15.89
C VAL A 262 -9.44 -1.88 -15.70
N ALA A 263 -9.99 -1.64 -14.49
CA ALA A 263 -10.75 -0.44 -14.20
C ALA A 263 -9.86 0.82 -14.31
N PHE A 264 -8.65 0.79 -13.75
CA PHE A 264 -7.74 1.94 -13.79
C PHE A 264 -7.19 2.20 -15.19
N TYR A 265 -6.96 1.15 -16.00
CA TYR A 265 -6.61 1.34 -17.40
C TYR A 265 -7.70 2.06 -18.19
N GLN A 266 -8.97 1.75 -17.94
CA GLN A 266 -10.11 2.33 -18.65
C GLN A 266 -10.50 3.72 -18.12
N LEU A 267 -10.47 3.90 -16.80
CA LEU A 267 -11.04 5.06 -16.12
C LEU A 267 -9.97 6.03 -15.57
N GLY A 268 -8.72 5.60 -15.45
CA GLY A 268 -7.62 6.43 -14.98
C GLY A 268 -7.25 7.56 -15.95
N LEU A 269 -6.48 8.51 -15.46
CA LEU A 269 -5.96 9.58 -16.31
C LEU A 269 -4.88 9.01 -17.22
N GLN A 270 -5.16 8.94 -18.51
CA GLN A 270 -4.16 8.56 -19.51
C GLN A 270 -3.06 9.64 -19.52
N CYS A 271 -1.79 9.23 -19.32
CA CYS A 271 -0.67 10.10 -19.63
C CYS A 271 -0.71 10.41 -21.12
N GLN A 272 -0.96 11.67 -21.46
CA GLN A 272 -0.83 12.17 -22.83
C GLN A 272 0.63 12.44 -23.14
#